data_ad0c5b1a204755272d85a9e9a9574540
#
_entry.id   ad0c5b1a204755272d85a9e9a9574540
#
_cell.length_a   1.000
_cell.length_b   1.000
_cell.length_c   1.000
_cell.angle_alpha   90.00
_cell.angle_beta   90.00
_cell.angle_gamma   90.00
#
_symmetry.space_group_name_H-M   'P 1'
#
loop_
_entity.id
_entity.type
_entity.pdbx_description
1 polymer ?
#
loop_
_entity_poly.entity_id
_entity_poly.type
_entity_poly.pdbx_seq_one_letter_code
_entity_poly.pdbx_strand_id
1 'polypeptide(L)'
;MSSISFYPARLTGSAAVPPAKSEAHRALLLAALGRGPCRLNGFSAPLCDDTLAMIDGVRALGGQVRPEDGALIVTPAPPPGEPAKGAPAAECHVRACAAALRMLIPAFLVRGQAVRFRMEPALFRRP
;
A
#
# COMPACT_ATOMS: atom_id res chain seq x y z
N MET A 1 -24.31 -3.91 -23.38
CA MET A 1 -23.01 -4.57 -23.20
C MET A 1 -21.98 -3.82 -24.03
N SER A 2 -20.83 -3.49 -23.46
CA SER A 2 -19.70 -2.89 -24.21
C SER A 2 -18.77 -4.00 -24.65
N SER A 3 -18.29 -3.97 -25.90
CA SER A 3 -17.32 -4.92 -26.43
C SER A 3 -16.08 -4.19 -26.93
N ILE A 4 -14.93 -4.84 -26.81
CA ILE A 4 -13.67 -4.36 -27.36
C ILE A 4 -13.15 -5.42 -28.32
N SER A 5 -12.76 -5.01 -29.53
CA SER A 5 -12.17 -5.91 -30.51
C SER A 5 -10.67 -5.63 -30.65
N PHE A 6 -9.88 -6.69 -30.68
CA PHE A 6 -8.44 -6.62 -30.89
C PHE A 6 -8.10 -7.24 -32.25
N TYR A 7 -7.28 -6.55 -33.01
CA TYR A 7 -6.78 -7.02 -34.30
C TYR A 7 -5.27 -7.27 -34.23
N PRO A 8 -4.77 -8.33 -34.87
CA PRO A 8 -3.32 -8.55 -34.95
C PRO A 8 -2.61 -7.36 -35.60
N ALA A 9 -1.56 -6.87 -34.95
CA ALA A 9 -0.75 -5.76 -35.46
C ALA A 9 0.71 -5.96 -35.09
N ARG A 10 1.63 -5.45 -35.92
CA ARG A 10 3.05 -5.38 -35.59
C ARG A 10 3.27 -4.17 -34.68
N LEU A 11 3.67 -4.42 -33.43
CA LEU A 11 3.96 -3.38 -32.45
C LEU A 11 5.45 -3.01 -32.54
N THR A 12 5.74 -1.70 -32.54
CA THR A 12 7.09 -1.14 -32.50
C THR A 12 7.09 0.04 -31.52
N GLY A 13 8.21 0.26 -30.83
CA GLY A 13 8.38 1.34 -29.86
C GLY A 13 8.66 0.86 -28.46
N SER A 14 8.67 1.80 -27.49
CA SER A 14 8.83 1.54 -26.06
C SER A 14 7.72 2.22 -25.27
N ALA A 15 7.32 1.62 -24.16
CA ALA A 15 6.37 2.20 -23.24
C ALA A 15 6.89 2.13 -21.82
N ALA A 16 6.77 3.25 -21.07
CA ALA A 16 7.00 3.23 -19.63
C ALA A 16 5.81 2.56 -18.93
N VAL A 17 6.10 1.59 -18.08
CA VAL A 17 5.07 0.90 -17.31
C VAL A 17 5.15 1.26 -15.83
N PRO A 18 4.02 1.35 -15.12
CA PRO A 18 4.04 1.54 -13.66
C PRO A 18 4.65 0.31 -12.97
N PRO A 19 5.13 0.47 -11.72
CA PRO A 19 5.65 -0.66 -10.96
C PRO A 19 4.61 -1.75 -10.77
N ALA A 20 5.07 -3.01 -10.72
CA ALA A 20 4.19 -4.15 -10.48
C ALA A 20 3.51 -4.00 -9.11
N LYS A 21 2.18 -3.96 -9.10
CA LYS A 21 1.35 -3.73 -7.91
C LYS A 21 1.74 -4.60 -6.71
N SER A 22 1.89 -5.90 -6.95
CA SER A 22 2.21 -6.85 -5.89
C SER A 22 3.63 -6.69 -5.31
N GLU A 23 4.58 -6.21 -6.11
CA GLU A 23 5.93 -5.88 -5.65
C GLU A 23 5.92 -4.58 -4.85
N ALA A 24 5.23 -3.56 -5.35
CA ALA A 24 5.06 -2.29 -4.67
C ALA A 24 4.45 -2.46 -3.26
N HIS A 25 3.41 -3.28 -3.13
CA HIS A 25 2.78 -3.56 -1.85
C HIS A 25 3.74 -4.21 -0.85
N ARG A 26 4.46 -5.24 -1.30
CA ARG A 26 5.44 -5.95 -0.46
C ARG A 26 6.60 -5.04 -0.06
N ALA A 27 7.13 -4.27 -1.01
CA ALA A 27 8.21 -3.33 -0.76
C ALA A 27 7.83 -2.27 0.29
N LEU A 28 6.63 -1.66 0.15
CA LEU A 28 6.11 -0.69 1.11
C LEU A 28 5.93 -1.31 2.50
N LEU A 29 5.37 -2.51 2.59
CA LEU A 29 5.19 -3.18 3.88
C LEU A 29 6.51 -3.55 4.53
N LEU A 30 7.45 -4.14 3.79
CA LEU A 30 8.76 -4.49 4.30
C LEU A 30 9.55 -3.25 4.73
N ALA A 31 9.47 -2.16 3.97
CA ALA A 31 10.08 -0.89 4.36
C ALA A 31 9.47 -0.33 5.64
N ALA A 32 8.14 -0.43 5.82
CA ALA A 32 7.46 0.03 7.03
C ALA A 32 7.83 -0.78 8.28
N LEU A 33 8.12 -2.05 8.12
CA LEU A 33 8.51 -2.97 9.20
C LEU A 33 10.04 -3.09 9.35
N GLY A 34 10.79 -2.40 8.52
CA GLY A 34 12.26 -2.40 8.52
C GLY A 34 12.87 -1.69 9.73
N ARG A 35 14.20 -1.63 9.76
CA ARG A 35 14.96 -1.02 10.87
C ARG A 35 15.41 0.40 10.58
N GLY A 36 15.34 0.87 9.35
CA GLY A 36 15.81 2.20 8.95
C GLY A 36 15.12 2.69 7.68
N PRO A 37 15.25 3.99 7.39
CA PRO A 37 14.68 4.57 6.17
C PRO A 37 15.20 3.88 4.92
N CYS A 38 14.32 3.71 3.92
CA CYS A 38 14.71 3.18 2.63
C CYS A 38 14.08 3.97 1.47
N ARG A 39 14.75 3.94 0.33
CA ARG A 39 14.31 4.53 -0.93
C ARG A 39 13.77 3.43 -1.84
N LEU A 40 12.52 3.52 -2.23
CA LEU A 40 11.87 2.64 -3.18
C LEU A 40 11.78 3.36 -4.53
N ASN A 41 12.56 2.93 -5.51
CA ASN A 41 12.59 3.54 -6.84
C ASN A 41 11.45 3.05 -7.74
N GLY A 42 11.17 3.79 -8.83
CA GLY A 42 10.18 3.41 -9.83
C GLY A 42 8.74 3.83 -9.49
N PHE A 43 8.54 4.73 -8.55
CA PHE A 43 7.23 5.26 -8.17
C PHE A 43 7.01 6.65 -8.75
N SER A 44 6.78 6.71 -10.06
CA SER A 44 6.38 7.96 -10.72
C SER A 44 4.90 8.26 -10.47
N ALA A 45 4.57 9.54 -10.33
CA ALA A 45 3.18 9.97 -10.23
C ALA A 45 2.48 9.92 -11.61
N PRO A 46 1.14 9.69 -11.67
CA PRO A 46 0.25 9.45 -10.53
C PRO A 46 0.33 8.01 -9.99
N LEU A 47 0.25 7.88 -8.65
CA LEU A 47 0.19 6.57 -8.01
C LEU A 47 -1.21 5.97 -8.11
N CYS A 48 -1.32 4.67 -8.34
CA CYS A 48 -2.61 3.98 -8.37
C CYS A 48 -3.22 3.83 -6.96
N ASP A 49 -4.54 3.68 -6.90
CA ASP A 49 -5.29 3.56 -5.63
C ASP A 49 -4.79 2.45 -4.72
N ASP A 50 -4.36 1.33 -5.27
CA ASP A 50 -3.83 0.21 -4.47
C ASP A 50 -2.50 0.58 -3.80
N THR A 51 -1.62 1.32 -4.49
CA THR A 51 -0.38 1.84 -3.90
C THR A 51 -0.69 2.88 -2.82
N LEU A 52 -1.66 3.76 -3.06
CA LEU A 52 -2.10 4.73 -2.07
C LEU A 52 -2.69 4.05 -0.82
N ALA A 53 -3.46 2.95 -0.98
CA ALA A 53 -3.97 2.16 0.13
C ALA A 53 -2.83 1.59 1.00
N MET A 54 -1.75 1.11 0.38
CA MET A 54 -0.57 0.64 1.12
C MET A 54 0.18 1.77 1.81
N ILE A 55 0.29 2.94 1.19
CA ILE A 55 0.88 4.14 1.82
C ILE A 55 0.07 4.55 3.05
N ASP A 56 -1.26 4.55 2.96
CA ASP A 56 -2.14 4.83 4.09
C ASP A 56 -1.96 3.78 5.21
N GLY A 57 -1.74 2.51 4.84
CA GLY A 57 -1.39 1.44 5.77
C GLY A 57 -0.06 1.67 6.50
N VAL A 58 0.99 2.08 5.78
CA VAL A 58 2.29 2.42 6.37
C VAL A 58 2.15 3.56 7.38
N ARG A 59 1.39 4.59 7.02
CA ARG A 59 1.12 5.73 7.92
C ARG A 59 0.33 5.31 9.16
N ALA A 60 -0.68 4.48 8.99
CA ALA A 60 -1.48 3.96 10.09
C ALA A 60 -0.66 3.05 11.05
N LEU A 61 0.38 2.37 10.54
CA LEU A 61 1.37 1.65 11.36
C LEU A 61 2.30 2.59 12.14
N GLY A 62 2.30 3.90 11.85
CA GLY A 62 3.17 4.90 12.44
C GLY A 62 4.42 5.22 11.64
N GLY A 63 4.56 4.66 10.44
CA GLY A 63 5.62 5.01 9.50
C GLY A 63 5.33 6.28 8.71
N GLN A 64 6.29 6.73 7.92
CA GLN A 64 6.14 7.88 7.04
C GLN A 64 6.48 7.51 5.60
N VAL A 65 5.76 8.09 4.65
CA VAL A 65 6.04 7.94 3.22
C VAL A 65 6.00 9.32 2.58
N ARG A 66 7.09 9.69 1.90
CA ARG A 66 7.16 10.91 1.10
C ARG A 66 7.64 10.61 -0.32
N PRO A 67 7.06 11.22 -1.35
CA PRO A 67 7.57 11.12 -2.70
C PRO A 67 8.84 11.97 -2.86
N GLU A 68 9.78 11.47 -3.69
CA GLU A 68 11.02 12.17 -4.00
C GLU A 68 11.60 11.65 -5.33
N ASP A 69 11.62 12.47 -6.36
CA ASP A 69 12.26 12.18 -7.65
C ASP A 69 11.95 10.79 -8.24
N GLY A 70 10.67 10.48 -8.42
CA GLY A 70 10.22 9.20 -8.98
C GLY A 70 10.43 7.99 -8.04
N ALA A 71 10.65 8.27 -6.76
CA ALA A 71 10.78 7.28 -5.69
C ALA A 71 9.85 7.58 -4.52
N LEU A 72 9.72 6.63 -3.61
CA LEU A 72 9.13 6.82 -2.28
C LEU A 72 10.21 6.63 -1.22
N ILE A 73 10.37 7.62 -0.36
CA ILE A 73 11.19 7.48 0.84
C ILE A 73 10.27 7.01 1.96
N VAL A 74 10.57 5.84 2.49
CA VAL A 74 9.80 5.23 3.58
C VAL A 74 10.63 5.27 4.85
N THR A 75 10.12 5.94 5.88
CA THR A 75 10.62 5.83 7.25
C THR A 75 9.81 4.77 7.96
N PRO A 76 10.46 3.74 8.55
CA PRO A 76 9.74 2.65 9.21
C PRO A 76 8.85 3.14 10.34
N ALA A 77 7.83 2.36 10.63
CA ALA A 77 7.07 2.51 11.87
C ALA A 77 7.98 2.27 13.09
N PRO A 78 7.80 3.02 14.18
CA PRO A 78 8.58 2.80 15.40
C PRO A 78 8.42 1.34 15.88
N PRO A 79 9.38 0.77 16.64
CA PRO A 79 9.22 -0.57 17.18
C PRO A 79 7.88 -0.72 17.94
N PRO A 80 7.28 -1.92 17.94
CA PRO A 80 6.08 -2.14 18.71
C PRO A 80 6.37 -1.87 20.20
N GLY A 81 5.57 -0.99 20.78
CA GLY A 81 5.55 -0.75 22.22
C GLY A 81 4.48 -1.60 22.88
N GLU A 82 4.44 -1.60 24.22
CA GLU A 82 3.28 -2.16 24.92
C GLU A 82 2.02 -1.42 24.46
N PRO A 83 0.94 -2.15 24.08
CA PRO A 83 -0.30 -1.51 23.69
C PRO A 83 -0.83 -0.70 24.88
N ALA A 84 -0.91 0.62 24.71
CA ALA A 84 -1.49 1.47 25.74
C ALA A 84 -2.95 1.07 25.93
N LYS A 85 -3.31 0.62 27.14
CA LYS A 85 -4.71 0.29 27.48
C LYS A 85 -5.59 1.52 27.21
N GLY A 86 -6.56 1.38 26.33
CA GLY A 86 -7.49 2.45 25.98
C GLY A 86 -6.98 3.41 24.88
N ALA A 87 -5.84 3.15 24.25
CA ALA A 87 -5.42 3.92 23.08
C ALA A 87 -6.44 3.78 21.93
N PRO A 88 -6.79 4.87 21.24
CA PRO A 88 -7.69 4.79 20.10
C PRO A 88 -7.09 3.91 19.00
N ALA A 89 -7.95 3.14 18.33
CA ALA A 89 -7.51 2.35 17.18
C ALA A 89 -7.01 3.27 16.05
N ALA A 90 -5.90 2.92 15.43
CA ALA A 90 -5.42 3.59 14.23
C ALA A 90 -6.47 3.47 13.11
N GLU A 91 -6.67 4.51 12.32
CA GLU A 91 -7.52 4.42 11.13
C GLU A 91 -6.67 4.17 9.88
N CYS A 92 -7.08 3.19 9.08
CA CYS A 92 -6.40 2.81 7.85
C CYS A 92 -7.40 2.71 6.70
N HIS A 93 -7.19 3.51 5.65
CA HIS A 93 -8.01 3.52 4.45
C HIS A 93 -7.46 2.56 3.40
N VAL A 94 -8.07 1.39 3.24
CA VAL A 94 -7.65 0.39 2.23
C VAL A 94 -8.40 0.53 0.90
N ARG A 95 -9.27 1.54 0.76
CA ARG A 95 -10.02 1.80 -0.48
C ARG A 95 -10.77 0.56 -0.94
N ALA A 96 -10.62 0.17 -2.22
CA ALA A 96 -11.15 -1.09 -2.77
C ALA A 96 -10.09 -2.20 -2.87
N CYS A 97 -8.93 -2.05 -2.18
CA CYS A 97 -7.79 -2.93 -2.31
C CYS A 97 -7.79 -4.09 -1.30
N ALA A 98 -8.32 -5.25 -1.71
CA ALA A 98 -8.32 -6.46 -0.87
C ALA A 98 -6.89 -6.95 -0.54
N ALA A 99 -5.93 -6.75 -1.44
CA ALA A 99 -4.54 -7.15 -1.21
C ALA A 99 -3.92 -6.34 -0.07
N ALA A 100 -4.12 -5.01 -0.04
CA ALA A 100 -3.66 -4.16 1.05
C ALA A 100 -4.25 -4.60 2.39
N LEU A 101 -5.58 -4.84 2.44
CA LEU A 101 -6.25 -5.32 3.64
C LEU A 101 -5.62 -6.61 4.17
N ARG A 102 -5.46 -7.63 3.30
CA ARG A 102 -4.89 -8.93 3.68
C ARG A 102 -3.45 -8.85 4.18
N MET A 103 -2.65 -7.93 3.64
CA MET A 103 -1.25 -7.75 4.05
C MET A 103 -1.12 -6.92 5.34
N LEU A 104 -2.00 -5.95 5.55
CA LEU A 104 -1.94 -5.06 6.70
C LEU A 104 -2.51 -5.71 7.98
N ILE A 105 -3.54 -6.54 7.89
CA ILE A 105 -4.10 -7.24 9.06
C ILE A 105 -3.00 -7.95 9.88
N PRO A 106 -2.20 -8.88 9.32
CA PRO A 106 -1.16 -9.54 10.10
C PRO A 106 -0.08 -8.57 10.61
N ALA A 107 0.23 -7.51 9.87
CA ALA A 107 1.19 -6.51 10.31
C ALA A 107 0.74 -5.79 11.59
N PHE A 108 -0.52 -5.36 11.66
CA PHE A 108 -1.09 -4.76 12.86
C PHE A 108 -1.19 -5.74 14.03
N LEU A 109 -1.57 -7.00 13.75
CA LEU A 109 -1.66 -8.04 14.78
C LEU A 109 -0.30 -8.34 15.42
N VAL A 110 0.75 -8.54 14.61
CA VAL A 110 2.12 -8.79 15.12
C VAL A 110 2.63 -7.61 15.95
N ARG A 111 2.19 -6.40 15.63
CA ARG A 111 2.57 -5.20 16.39
C ARG A 111 1.71 -4.96 17.62
N GLY A 112 0.69 -5.76 17.88
CA GLY A 112 -0.26 -5.56 18.99
C GLY A 112 -1.03 -4.24 18.89
N GLN A 113 -1.16 -3.67 17.69
CA GLN A 113 -1.76 -2.36 17.46
C GLN A 113 -3.21 -2.50 17.02
N ALA A 114 -4.14 -1.87 17.74
CA ALA A 114 -5.54 -1.81 17.33
C ALA A 114 -5.70 -0.95 16.06
N VAL A 115 -6.51 -1.43 15.11
CA VAL A 115 -6.75 -0.73 13.85
C VAL A 115 -8.22 -0.83 13.44
N ARG A 116 -8.73 0.24 12.85
CA ARG A 116 -10.03 0.29 12.18
C ARG A 116 -9.78 0.48 10.68
N PHE A 117 -10.12 -0.54 9.89
CA PHE A 117 -10.04 -0.44 8.44
C PHE A 117 -11.28 0.26 7.87
N ARG A 118 -11.06 1.30 7.07
CA ARG A 118 -12.05 1.95 6.23
C ARG A 118 -11.89 1.45 4.81
N MET A 119 -12.98 1.03 4.18
CA MET A 119 -12.95 0.47 2.84
C MET A 119 -14.18 0.89 2.04
N GLU A 120 -14.07 0.84 0.72
CA GLU A 120 -15.17 1.14 -0.17
C GLU A 120 -16.23 0.02 -0.14
N PRO A 121 -17.53 0.34 -0.35
CA PRO A 121 -18.60 -0.65 -0.35
C PRO A 121 -18.39 -1.80 -1.33
N ALA A 122 -17.70 -1.56 -2.44
CA ALA A 122 -17.36 -2.57 -3.43
C ALA A 122 -16.48 -3.70 -2.87
N LEU A 123 -15.65 -3.42 -1.85
CA LEU A 123 -14.79 -4.41 -1.22
C LEU A 123 -15.59 -5.38 -0.34
N PHE A 124 -16.62 -4.90 0.37
CA PHE A 124 -17.49 -5.75 1.18
C PHE A 124 -18.33 -6.76 0.37
N ARG A 125 -18.53 -6.51 -0.92
CA ARG A 125 -19.31 -7.38 -1.80
C ARG A 125 -18.48 -8.46 -2.49
N ARG A 126 -17.16 -8.45 -2.27
CA ARG A 126 -16.27 -9.49 -2.82
C ARG A 126 -16.26 -10.70 -1.89
N PRO A 127 -16.44 -11.91 -2.45
CA PRO A 127 -16.38 -13.15 -1.67
C PRO A 127 -14.98 -13.41 -1.09
#